data_cd4d07a6e161777b3b3aa26a7ea8455c
#
_entry.id   cd4d07a6e161777b3b3aa26a7ea8455c
#
_cell.length_a   1.000
_cell.length_b   1.000
_cell.length_c   1.000
_cell.angle_alpha   90.00
_cell.angle_beta   90.00
_cell.angle_gamma   90.00
#
_symmetry.space_group_name_H-M   'P 1'
#
loop_
_entity.id
_entity.type
_entity.pdbx_description
1 polymer ?
#
loop_
_entity_poly.entity_id
_entity_poly.type
_entity_poly.pdbx_seq_one_letter_code
_entity_poly.pdbx_strand_id
1 'polypeptide(L)'
;MKIFNNTFAQAETMLALRGRRMEILSRNIANADTPNFKAQDLEFSDVLKSTRSSSIKATHANHVSQGSFKGKADLIYTVPFNSSVDGNTVELSVEQAKYGKAAAQYQATLRFLEGEISGIRKALRGE
;
A
#
# COMPACT_ATOMS: atom_id res chain seq x y z
N MET A 1 -21.83 7.35 -13.23
CA MET A 1 -21.10 6.05 -13.14
C MET A 1 -19.58 6.19 -13.03
N LYS A 2 -18.92 7.16 -13.69
CA LYS A 2 -17.45 7.32 -13.60
C LYS A 2 -16.91 7.67 -12.19
N ILE A 3 -17.68 8.37 -11.35
CA ILE A 3 -17.26 8.77 -9.99
C ILE A 3 -17.11 7.56 -9.08
N PHE A 4 -18.08 6.65 -9.08
CA PHE A 4 -18.05 5.44 -8.25
C PHE A 4 -16.91 4.49 -8.66
N ASN A 5 -16.69 4.32 -9.96
CA ASN A 5 -15.58 3.48 -10.44
C ASN A 5 -14.21 3.98 -9.98
N ASN A 6 -14.01 5.31 -9.87
CA ASN A 6 -12.73 5.86 -9.46
C ASN A 6 -12.47 5.69 -7.96
N THR A 7 -13.49 5.88 -7.12
CA THR A 7 -13.38 5.71 -5.66
C THR A 7 -13.10 4.26 -5.28
N PHE A 8 -13.85 3.31 -5.83
CA PHE A 8 -13.62 1.89 -5.59
C PHE A 8 -12.28 1.41 -6.13
N ALA A 9 -11.86 1.87 -7.31
CA ALA A 9 -10.56 1.51 -7.88
C ALA A 9 -9.39 1.97 -7.00
N GLN A 10 -9.50 3.13 -6.35
CA GLN A 10 -8.49 3.60 -5.40
C GLN A 10 -8.44 2.73 -4.15
N ALA A 11 -9.59 2.43 -3.55
CA ALA A 11 -9.68 1.58 -2.36
C ALA A 11 -9.16 0.16 -2.64
N GLU A 12 -9.53 -0.41 -3.79
CA GLU A 12 -9.05 -1.72 -4.24
C GLU A 12 -7.54 -1.73 -4.45
N THR A 13 -6.98 -0.71 -5.10
CA THR A 13 -5.54 -0.58 -5.30
C THR A 13 -4.80 -0.48 -3.97
N MET A 14 -5.31 0.31 -3.02
CA MET A 14 -4.74 0.44 -1.69
C MET A 14 -4.80 -0.86 -0.90
N LEU A 15 -5.91 -1.59 -1.00
CA LEU A 15 -6.07 -2.89 -0.35
C LEU A 15 -5.08 -3.91 -0.91
N ALA A 16 -4.93 -3.98 -2.23
CA ALA A 16 -3.97 -4.86 -2.90
C ALA A 16 -2.53 -4.55 -2.49
N LEU A 17 -2.14 -3.26 -2.44
CA LEU A 17 -0.81 -2.85 -2.00
C LEU A 17 -0.53 -3.18 -0.53
N ARG A 18 -1.51 -2.99 0.35
CA ARG A 18 -1.38 -3.36 1.77
C ARG A 18 -1.26 -4.87 1.95
N GLY A 19 -2.03 -5.67 1.19
CA GLY A 19 -1.91 -7.12 1.17
C GLY A 19 -0.52 -7.57 0.71
N ARG A 20 0.01 -6.96 -0.36
CA ARG A 20 1.36 -7.24 -0.84
C ARG A 20 2.44 -6.88 0.17
N ARG A 21 2.27 -5.78 0.90
CA ARG A 21 3.20 -5.43 1.98
C ARG A 21 3.21 -6.48 3.09
N MET A 22 2.04 -6.96 3.50
CA MET A 22 1.93 -8.03 4.50
C MET A 22 2.64 -9.31 4.05
N GLU A 23 2.52 -9.67 2.78
CA GLU A 23 3.21 -10.82 2.19
C GLU A 23 4.75 -10.65 2.27
N ILE A 24 5.28 -9.47 1.93
CA ILE A 24 6.71 -9.17 2.01
C ILE A 24 7.20 -9.25 3.45
N LEU A 25 6.49 -8.63 4.40
CA LEU A 25 6.85 -8.65 5.81
C LEU A 25 6.79 -10.07 6.39
N SER A 26 5.80 -10.87 6.01
CA SER A 26 5.72 -12.29 6.37
C SER A 26 6.92 -13.08 5.84
N ARG A 27 7.35 -12.81 4.60
CA ARG A 27 8.54 -13.44 4.01
C ARG A 27 9.82 -13.02 4.74
N ASN A 28 9.95 -11.76 5.15
CA ASN A 28 11.07 -11.31 5.98
C ASN A 28 11.11 -12.08 7.31
N ILE A 29 9.99 -12.18 8.01
CA ILE A 29 9.88 -12.91 9.27
C ILE A 29 10.26 -14.39 9.10
N ALA A 30 9.76 -15.04 8.05
CA ALA A 30 10.07 -16.44 7.75
C ALA A 30 11.55 -16.68 7.47
N ASN A 31 12.29 -15.67 7.01
CA ASN A 31 13.72 -15.74 6.68
C ASN A 31 14.61 -15.05 7.74
N ALA A 32 14.12 -14.84 8.95
CA ALA A 32 14.90 -14.19 10.02
C ALA A 32 16.19 -14.94 10.37
N ASP A 33 16.20 -16.26 10.19
CA ASP A 33 17.36 -17.13 10.46
C ASP A 33 18.10 -17.56 9.18
N THR A 34 17.72 -17.05 8.00
CA THR A 34 18.37 -17.40 6.73
C THR A 34 19.62 -16.54 6.54
N PRO A 35 20.83 -17.12 6.45
CA PRO A 35 22.05 -16.37 6.21
C PRO A 35 22.00 -15.54 4.92
N ASN A 36 22.55 -14.33 4.98
CA ASN A 36 22.61 -13.38 3.86
C ASN A 36 21.25 -12.92 3.28
N PHE A 37 20.14 -13.18 3.96
CA PHE A 37 18.84 -12.71 3.52
C PHE A 37 18.74 -11.18 3.65
N LYS A 38 18.22 -10.53 2.63
CA LYS A 38 18.01 -9.07 2.59
C LYS A 38 16.53 -8.75 2.73
N ALA A 39 16.16 -8.17 3.87
CA ALA A 39 14.80 -7.74 4.13
C ALA A 39 14.35 -6.66 3.15
N GLN A 40 13.10 -6.73 2.75
CA GLN A 40 12.46 -5.82 1.80
C GLN A 40 11.22 -5.19 2.43
N ASP A 41 10.85 -4.01 1.96
CA ASP A 41 9.57 -3.37 2.28
C ASP A 41 9.04 -2.66 1.03
N LEU A 42 7.78 -2.20 1.07
CA LEU A 42 7.18 -1.40 0.01
C LEU A 42 7.19 0.07 0.38
N GLU A 43 7.66 0.92 -0.53
CA GLU A 43 7.54 2.36 -0.38
C GLU A 43 6.20 2.86 -0.90
N PHE A 44 5.44 3.52 -0.01
CA PHE A 44 4.10 4.04 -0.29
C PHE A 44 4.08 5.53 -0.65
N SER A 45 5.20 6.25 -0.49
CA SER A 45 5.24 7.71 -0.64
C SER A 45 4.81 8.18 -2.02
N ASP A 46 5.24 7.49 -3.05
CA ASP A 46 4.95 7.84 -4.44
C ASP A 46 3.55 7.42 -4.88
N VAL A 47 3.02 6.34 -4.29
CA VAL A 47 1.63 5.92 -4.50
C VAL A 47 0.66 6.97 -3.99
N LEU A 48 0.89 7.51 -2.79
CA LEU A 48 0.04 8.55 -2.20
C LEU A 48 0.11 9.88 -2.95
N LYS A 49 1.30 10.28 -3.41
CA LYS A 49 1.49 11.51 -4.20
C LYS A 49 0.76 11.44 -5.54
N SER A 50 0.85 10.32 -6.23
CA SER A 50 0.22 10.14 -7.53
C SER A 50 -1.31 10.02 -7.43
N THR A 51 -1.84 9.47 -6.34
CA THR A 51 -3.29 9.44 -6.09
C THR A 51 -3.85 10.86 -5.87
N ARG A 52 -3.08 11.74 -5.24
CA ARG A 52 -3.46 13.15 -5.06
C ARG A 52 -3.38 13.98 -6.35
N SER A 53 -2.48 13.65 -7.25
CA SER A 53 -2.24 14.42 -8.48
C SER A 53 -3.10 14.03 -9.67
N SER A 54 -3.84 12.93 -9.59
CA SER A 54 -4.72 12.45 -10.68
C SER A 54 -5.98 13.30 -10.92
N SER A 55 -6.23 14.33 -10.11
CA SER A 55 -7.42 15.19 -10.23
C SER A 55 -7.23 16.42 -11.13
N ILE A 56 -6.03 16.70 -11.64
CA ILE A 56 -5.79 17.85 -12.50
C ILE A 56 -5.98 17.43 -13.96
N LYS A 57 -7.14 17.73 -14.54
CA LYS A 57 -7.35 17.65 -15.99
C LYS A 57 -6.63 18.81 -16.67
N ALA A 58 -5.67 18.49 -17.54
CA ALA A 58 -5.14 19.46 -18.50
C ALA A 58 -6.25 19.85 -19.49
N THR A 59 -6.75 21.08 -19.38
CA THR A 59 -7.81 21.61 -20.25
C THR A 59 -7.26 22.35 -21.47
N HIS A 60 -5.94 22.52 -21.56
CA HIS A 60 -5.25 23.21 -22.67
C HIS A 60 -4.00 22.45 -23.09
N ALA A 61 -3.64 22.53 -24.38
CA ALA A 61 -2.50 21.80 -24.96
C ALA A 61 -1.12 22.15 -24.33
N ASN A 62 -1.01 23.31 -23.70
CA ASN A 62 0.20 23.78 -23.03
C ASN A 62 0.25 23.43 -21.52
N HIS A 63 -0.78 22.75 -21.00
CA HIS A 63 -0.77 22.28 -19.63
C HIS A 63 -0.01 20.95 -19.54
N VAL A 64 0.94 20.89 -18.63
CA VAL A 64 1.67 19.65 -18.36
C VAL A 64 0.68 18.62 -17.80
N SER A 65 0.37 17.60 -18.58
CA SER A 65 -0.39 16.46 -18.11
C SER A 65 0.52 15.65 -17.18
N GLN A 66 0.22 15.64 -15.90
CA GLN A 66 0.90 14.77 -14.96
C GLN A 66 0.52 13.32 -15.29
N GLY A 67 1.55 12.49 -15.53
CA GLY A 67 1.40 11.14 -16.05
C GLY A 67 0.41 10.28 -15.29
N SER A 68 -0.27 9.43 -16.02
CA SER A 68 -1.20 8.43 -15.50
C SER A 68 -0.54 7.61 -14.39
N PHE A 69 -1.20 7.56 -13.22
CA PHE A 69 -0.80 6.73 -12.11
C PHE A 69 -0.77 5.25 -12.53
N LYS A 70 0.41 4.70 -12.61
CA LYS A 70 0.61 3.24 -12.62
C LYS A 70 0.90 2.84 -11.19
N GLY A 71 -0.07 2.33 -10.47
CA GLY A 71 -0.01 1.95 -9.04
C GLY A 71 1.07 0.95 -8.66
N LYS A 72 2.33 1.29 -8.96
CA LYS A 72 3.51 0.48 -8.73
C LYS A 72 4.25 1.05 -7.54
N ALA A 73 4.09 0.38 -6.39
CA ALA A 73 4.96 0.65 -5.25
C ALA A 73 6.32 -0.01 -5.49
N ASP A 74 7.39 0.72 -5.26
CA ASP A 74 8.74 0.21 -5.42
C ASP A 74 9.17 -0.60 -4.19
N LEU A 75 9.88 -1.70 -4.46
CA LEU A 75 10.52 -2.51 -3.43
C LEU A 75 11.80 -1.80 -2.98
N ILE A 76 11.90 -1.57 -1.68
CA ILE A 76 13.11 -1.02 -1.07
C ILE A 76 13.74 -2.08 -0.15
N TYR A 77 15.08 -2.08 -0.09
CA TYR A 77 15.81 -2.89 0.87
C TYR A 77 15.85 -2.18 2.22
N THR A 78 15.59 -2.93 3.28
CA THR A 78 15.64 -2.41 4.64
C THR A 78 17.09 -2.40 5.13
N VAL A 79 17.55 -1.25 5.63
CA VAL A 79 18.84 -1.13 6.32
C VAL A 79 18.61 -1.39 7.81
N PRO A 80 19.21 -2.43 8.40
CA PRO A 80 19.04 -2.73 9.82
C PRO A 80 19.77 -1.72 10.69
N PHE A 81 19.26 -1.45 11.88
CA PHE A 81 19.95 -0.63 12.86
C PHE A 81 21.20 -1.34 13.40
N ASN A 82 21.10 -2.64 13.63
CA ASN A 82 22.23 -3.49 14.02
C ASN A 82 22.58 -4.44 12.87
N SER A 83 23.86 -4.47 12.47
CA SER A 83 24.30 -5.42 11.47
C SER A 83 24.47 -6.81 12.07
N SER A 84 23.92 -7.81 11.42
CA SER A 84 24.08 -9.22 11.79
C SER A 84 25.41 -9.78 11.24
N VAL A 85 26.03 -10.69 11.97
CA VAL A 85 27.31 -11.34 11.61
C VAL A 85 27.14 -12.22 10.36
N ASP A 86 25.95 -12.79 10.14
CA ASP A 86 25.63 -13.66 8.99
C ASP A 86 25.16 -12.90 7.74
N GLY A 87 25.18 -11.57 7.77
CA GLY A 87 24.74 -10.73 6.67
C GLY A 87 23.22 -10.64 6.48
N ASN A 88 22.43 -11.22 7.39
CA ASN A 88 20.98 -11.08 7.41
C ASN A 88 20.58 -9.67 7.88
N THR A 89 19.67 -9.01 7.16
CA THR A 89 19.20 -7.66 7.51
C THR A 89 17.82 -7.65 8.17
N VAL A 90 17.27 -8.81 8.54
CA VAL A 90 15.99 -8.94 9.24
C VAL A 90 16.15 -8.68 10.73
N GLU A 91 15.46 -7.67 11.25
CA GLU A 91 15.28 -7.46 12.69
C GLU A 91 13.90 -7.99 13.09
N LEU A 92 13.85 -9.20 13.63
CA LEU A 92 12.60 -9.94 13.87
C LEU A 92 11.55 -9.14 14.62
N SER A 93 11.93 -8.48 15.71
CA SER A 93 11.00 -7.66 16.51
C SER A 93 10.44 -6.47 15.75
N VAL A 94 11.27 -5.84 14.92
CA VAL A 94 10.86 -4.70 14.06
C VAL A 94 9.91 -5.18 12.95
N GLU A 95 10.24 -6.30 12.31
CA GLU A 95 9.39 -6.87 11.26
C GLU A 95 8.03 -7.35 11.79
N GLN A 96 8.00 -7.94 12.99
CA GLN A 96 6.74 -8.32 13.66
C GLN A 96 5.88 -7.08 13.99
N ALA A 97 6.48 -6.00 14.47
CA ALA A 97 5.78 -4.75 14.73
C ALA A 97 5.23 -4.12 13.44
N LYS A 98 6.03 -4.11 12.36
CA LYS A 98 5.60 -3.66 11.03
C LYS A 98 4.44 -4.50 10.49
N TYR A 99 4.50 -5.82 10.66
CA TYR A 99 3.45 -6.73 10.24
C TYR A 99 2.14 -6.45 10.98
N GLY A 100 2.17 -6.32 12.31
CA GLY A 100 1.00 -5.97 13.12
C GLY A 100 0.37 -4.64 12.70
N LYS A 101 1.21 -3.63 12.45
CA LYS A 101 0.76 -2.33 11.92
C LYS A 101 0.14 -2.47 10.51
N ALA A 102 0.76 -3.23 9.63
CA ALA A 102 0.25 -3.46 8.27
C ALA A 102 -1.10 -4.20 8.30
N ALA A 103 -1.26 -5.20 9.17
CA ALA A 103 -2.51 -5.92 9.36
C ALA A 103 -3.64 -4.99 9.85
N ALA A 104 -3.36 -4.14 10.84
CA ALA A 104 -4.33 -3.15 11.32
C ALA A 104 -4.74 -2.16 10.22
N GLN A 105 -3.77 -1.69 9.43
CA GLN A 105 -4.03 -0.81 8.30
C GLN A 105 -4.84 -1.48 7.18
N TYR A 106 -4.59 -2.77 6.91
CA TYR A 106 -5.37 -3.55 5.96
C TYR A 106 -6.82 -3.67 6.40
N GLN A 107 -7.07 -4.04 7.66
CA GLN A 107 -8.42 -4.13 8.23
C GLN A 107 -9.14 -2.79 8.23
N ALA A 108 -8.45 -1.69 8.55
CA ALA A 108 -9.04 -0.35 8.50
C ALA A 108 -9.48 0.02 7.07
N THR A 109 -8.66 -0.29 6.06
CA THR A 109 -9.01 -0.04 4.65
C THR A 109 -10.21 -0.89 4.22
N LEU A 110 -10.28 -2.14 4.65
CA LEU A 110 -11.39 -3.04 4.35
C LEU A 110 -12.69 -2.51 4.95
N ARG A 111 -12.68 -2.10 6.22
CA ARG A 111 -13.84 -1.51 6.89
C ARG A 111 -14.31 -0.21 6.23
N PHE A 112 -13.38 0.61 5.77
CA PHE A 112 -13.70 1.82 5.03
C PHE A 112 -14.43 1.49 3.73
N LEU A 113 -13.92 0.53 2.96
CA LEU A 113 -14.56 0.07 1.72
C LEU A 113 -15.96 -0.51 1.97
N GLU A 114 -16.11 -1.33 3.00
CA GLU A 114 -17.42 -1.87 3.42
C GLU A 114 -18.39 -0.75 3.79
N GLY A 115 -17.92 0.27 4.49
CA GLY A 115 -18.71 1.45 4.84
C GLY A 115 -19.19 2.23 3.62
N GLU A 116 -18.32 2.44 2.63
CA GLU A 116 -18.68 3.10 1.36
C GLU A 116 -19.73 2.29 0.59
N ILE A 117 -19.54 0.98 0.48
CA ILE A 117 -20.51 0.08 -0.19
C ILE A 117 -21.86 0.11 0.53
N SER A 118 -21.84 0.06 1.87
CA SER A 118 -23.06 0.13 2.67
C SER A 118 -23.78 1.47 2.49
N GLY A 119 -23.03 2.59 2.49
CA GLY A 119 -23.58 3.92 2.27
C GLY A 119 -24.27 4.06 0.91
N ILE A 120 -23.63 3.59 -0.16
CA ILE A 120 -24.22 3.59 -1.49
C ILE A 120 -25.48 2.71 -1.54
N ARG A 121 -25.44 1.54 -0.93
CA ARG A 121 -26.60 0.62 -0.86
C ARG A 121 -27.77 1.27 -0.16
N LYS A 122 -27.56 1.96 0.97
CA LYS A 122 -28.60 2.71 1.68
C LYS A 122 -29.16 3.84 0.83
N ALA A 123 -28.31 4.63 0.19
CA ALA A 123 -28.73 5.70 -0.70
C ALA A 123 -29.61 5.21 -1.86
N LEU A 124 -29.30 4.05 -2.43
CA LEU A 124 -30.08 3.44 -3.52
C LEU A 124 -31.43 2.88 -3.03
N ARG A 125 -31.55 2.50 -1.76
CA ARG A 125 -32.80 2.00 -1.18
C ARG A 125 -33.70 3.13 -0.65
N GLY A 126 -33.16 4.34 -0.51
CA GLY A 126 -33.90 5.48 0.03
C GLY A 126 -34.07 5.43 1.56
N GLU A 127 -33.19 4.70 2.24
CA GLU A 127 -33.10 4.63 3.70
C GLU A 127 -32.06 5.62 4.27
#